data_bfff507d99f1f23bec1b9761e0f20eb5
#
_entry.id   bfff507d99f1f23bec1b9761e0f20eb5
#
_cell.length_a   1.000
_cell.length_b   1.000
_cell.length_c   1.000
_cell.angle_alpha   90.00
_cell.angle_beta   90.00
_cell.angle_gamma   90.00
#
_symmetry.space_group_name_H-M   'P 1'
#
loop_
_entity.id
_entity.type
_entity.pdbx_description
1 polymer ?
#
loop_
_entity_poly.entity_id
_entity_poly.type
_entity_poly.pdbx_seq_one_letter_code
_entity_poly.pdbx_strand_id
1 'polypeptide(L)'
;MKMRKVTALGLAAVMTASMAVPVMAEEAKGSVYYLQFKPEAADQWTALAEKYTEETGVEVNVVTAASGTYESTLKAEMAKDDVPTLFHVNGPVGLATWKDYCSDLTDTDIYKELKSEDFALKEGEEVLGVAFAVETYGIIYNKALLNDYIAMDGAVISDASEINSFAKLKEVADDIQAKKDDLGIVGAFASTGMDSSSDWRFKTHLANLPIYYEYQADGIGTTDAIKGTYLDNYKQIFDLYITDSTCDPALLSSKTGEDAAAEFALGEAVFYQNGTWAYNDIKDNEVADEDLGMLPIYIGVEGEENQGLCTGTENYWCINKNAAEEDIQATKDFLAWVISSDTGKEALTQEMGFVTTFNTIGDEYLPDNPLVKCANEDIAAGHTPVAWCFPTMPSEEWKNGVGSALLEYAQGTGDWDAVKTAFVDGWAAECAATK
;
A
#
# COMPACT_ATOMS: atom_id res chain seq x y z
N MET A 1 -83.97 -4.73 -54.17
CA MET A 1 -83.90 -5.77 -55.20
C MET A 1 -82.63 -6.55 -55.06
N LYS A 2 -82.75 -7.89 -54.90
CA LYS A 2 -81.75 -8.95 -54.88
C LYS A 2 -80.94 -9.22 -53.53
N MET A 3 -81.45 -10.23 -52.83
CA MET A 3 -80.84 -11.14 -51.95
C MET A 3 -79.58 -11.83 -52.53
N ARG A 4 -78.67 -12.24 -51.70
CA ARG A 4 -77.98 -13.54 -51.76
C ARG A 4 -77.06 -13.73 -50.50
N LYS A 5 -77.52 -14.57 -49.69
CA LYS A 5 -77.11 -15.99 -49.38
C LYS A 5 -75.85 -16.05 -48.46
N VAL A 6 -76.13 -16.47 -47.27
CA VAL A 6 -75.27 -16.99 -46.19
C VAL A 6 -74.58 -18.28 -46.66
N THR A 7 -73.28 -18.40 -46.39
CA THR A 7 -72.63 -19.72 -46.33
C THR A 7 -71.81 -19.75 -45.05
N ALA A 8 -72.23 -20.65 -44.14
CA ALA A 8 -71.48 -20.95 -42.90
C ALA A 8 -70.30 -21.86 -43.27
N LEU A 9 -69.10 -21.52 -42.79
CA LEU A 9 -67.99 -22.48 -42.75
C LEU A 9 -67.55 -22.62 -41.31
N GLY A 10 -67.51 -23.88 -40.88
CA GLY A 10 -67.17 -24.25 -39.50
C GLY A 10 -65.71 -23.95 -39.16
N LEU A 11 -65.48 -23.44 -37.97
CA LEU A 11 -64.16 -23.30 -37.33
C LEU A 11 -63.86 -24.62 -36.63
N ALA A 12 -62.87 -25.36 -37.13
CA ALA A 12 -62.20 -26.42 -36.38
C ALA A 12 -61.22 -25.77 -35.43
N ALA A 13 -61.49 -25.89 -34.13
CA ALA A 13 -60.54 -25.48 -33.07
C ALA A 13 -59.40 -26.49 -32.99
N VAL A 14 -58.21 -26.08 -33.47
CA VAL A 14 -56.96 -26.77 -33.19
C VAL A 14 -56.47 -26.29 -31.81
N MET A 15 -56.60 -27.06 -30.78
CA MET A 15 -55.93 -26.88 -29.51
C MET A 15 -54.44 -27.23 -29.71
N THR A 16 -53.62 -26.23 -29.90
CA THR A 16 -52.17 -26.35 -29.70
C THR A 16 -51.88 -26.33 -28.20
N ALA A 17 -51.56 -27.50 -27.66
CA ALA A 17 -50.96 -27.60 -26.33
C ALA A 17 -49.57 -26.94 -26.40
N SER A 18 -49.45 -25.72 -25.94
CA SER A 18 -48.18 -25.10 -25.65
C SER A 18 -47.56 -25.84 -24.47
N MET A 19 -46.61 -26.73 -24.71
CA MET A 19 -45.68 -27.19 -23.69
C MET A 19 -44.90 -25.95 -23.24
N ALA A 20 -45.24 -25.44 -22.06
CA ALA A 20 -44.38 -24.51 -21.34
C ALA A 20 -43.10 -25.29 -20.99
N VAL A 21 -42.03 -25.10 -21.75
CA VAL A 21 -40.68 -25.44 -21.32
C VAL A 21 -40.43 -24.53 -20.10
N PRO A 22 -40.12 -25.09 -18.92
CA PRO A 22 -39.69 -24.25 -17.83
C PRO A 22 -38.40 -23.57 -18.30
N VAL A 23 -38.46 -22.26 -18.51
CA VAL A 23 -37.26 -21.39 -18.53
C VAL A 23 -36.71 -21.56 -17.13
N MET A 24 -35.68 -22.38 -16.96
CA MET A 24 -34.84 -22.31 -15.78
C MET A 24 -34.35 -20.88 -15.75
N ALA A 25 -34.75 -20.12 -14.75
CA ALA A 25 -34.12 -18.84 -14.48
C ALA A 25 -32.62 -19.15 -14.36
N GLU A 26 -31.80 -18.58 -15.23
CA GLU A 26 -30.36 -18.56 -15.06
C GLU A 26 -30.15 -17.90 -13.70
N GLU A 27 -29.58 -18.62 -12.75
CA GLU A 27 -29.26 -18.04 -11.44
C GLU A 27 -28.43 -16.80 -11.73
N ALA A 28 -28.78 -15.68 -11.09
CA ALA A 28 -28.04 -14.45 -11.22
C ALA A 28 -26.61 -14.74 -10.79
N LYS A 29 -25.64 -14.50 -11.68
CA LYS A 29 -24.22 -14.82 -11.41
C LYS A 29 -23.59 -13.90 -10.37
N GLY A 30 -24.30 -12.85 -9.93
CA GLY A 30 -23.75 -11.77 -9.13
C GLY A 30 -22.74 -10.93 -9.90
N SER A 31 -22.18 -9.97 -9.21
CA SER A 31 -21.12 -9.08 -9.72
C SER A 31 -20.13 -8.73 -8.60
N VAL A 32 -18.96 -8.23 -8.97
CA VAL A 32 -17.94 -7.76 -8.04
C VAL A 32 -17.72 -6.28 -8.25
N TYR A 33 -17.90 -5.49 -7.20
CA TYR A 33 -17.43 -4.11 -7.16
C TYR A 33 -16.24 -4.01 -6.21
N TYR A 34 -15.03 -3.88 -6.77
CA TYR A 34 -13.78 -3.79 -6.03
C TYR A 34 -13.33 -2.35 -5.89
N LEU A 35 -13.43 -1.77 -4.69
CA LEU A 35 -12.80 -0.49 -4.36
C LEU A 35 -11.36 -0.75 -3.95
N GLN A 36 -10.43 -0.44 -4.85
CA GLN A 36 -9.01 -0.76 -4.79
C GLN A 36 -8.21 0.42 -4.23
N PHE A 37 -7.21 0.12 -3.41
CA PHE A 37 -6.42 1.07 -2.63
C PHE A 37 -5.13 1.54 -3.33
N LYS A 38 -4.53 0.72 -4.23
CA LYS A 38 -3.17 0.92 -4.76
C LYS A 38 -3.19 1.51 -6.18
N PRO A 39 -2.99 2.84 -6.33
CA PRO A 39 -2.99 3.49 -7.64
C PRO A 39 -1.96 2.91 -8.62
N GLU A 40 -0.79 2.50 -8.10
CA GLU A 40 0.31 1.91 -8.86
C GLU A 40 -0.04 0.56 -9.53
N ALA A 41 -1.12 -0.09 -9.09
CA ALA A 41 -1.62 -1.37 -9.64
C ALA A 41 -2.98 -1.24 -10.35
N ALA A 42 -3.44 -0.01 -10.63
CA ALA A 42 -4.79 0.23 -11.16
C ALA A 42 -5.05 -0.44 -12.51
N ASP A 43 -4.13 -0.32 -13.45
CA ASP A 43 -4.25 -0.89 -14.79
C ASP A 43 -4.23 -2.41 -14.75
N GLN A 44 -3.36 -3.01 -13.91
CA GLN A 44 -3.23 -4.45 -13.74
C GLN A 44 -4.48 -5.06 -13.13
N TRP A 45 -5.07 -4.42 -12.10
CA TRP A 45 -6.34 -4.86 -11.53
C TRP A 45 -7.48 -4.78 -12.54
N THR A 46 -7.54 -3.73 -13.35
CA THR A 46 -8.53 -3.60 -14.43
C THR A 46 -8.39 -4.72 -15.45
N ALA A 47 -7.17 -4.98 -15.92
CA ALA A 47 -6.89 -6.05 -16.87
C ALA A 47 -7.21 -7.44 -16.30
N LEU A 48 -6.92 -7.68 -15.03
CA LEU A 48 -7.24 -8.95 -14.34
C LEU A 48 -8.75 -9.15 -14.22
N ALA A 49 -9.50 -8.10 -13.90
CA ALA A 49 -10.96 -8.10 -13.84
C ALA A 49 -11.60 -8.44 -15.19
N GLU A 50 -11.07 -7.87 -16.28
CA GLU A 50 -11.51 -8.18 -17.65
C GLU A 50 -11.29 -9.67 -17.97
N LYS A 51 -10.10 -10.22 -17.68
CA LYS A 51 -9.79 -11.64 -17.89
C LYS A 51 -10.76 -12.56 -17.12
N TYR A 52 -11.04 -12.26 -15.85
CA TYR A 52 -12.00 -13.03 -15.06
C TYR A 52 -13.42 -12.96 -15.65
N THR A 53 -13.85 -11.76 -16.05
CA THR A 53 -15.16 -11.55 -16.68
C THR A 53 -15.28 -12.33 -18.00
N GLU A 54 -14.24 -12.37 -18.83
CA GLU A 54 -14.20 -13.13 -20.07
C GLU A 54 -14.32 -14.65 -19.81
N GLU A 55 -13.65 -15.17 -18.78
CA GLU A 55 -13.65 -16.60 -18.44
C GLU A 55 -14.96 -17.06 -17.82
N THR A 56 -15.55 -16.27 -16.94
CA THR A 56 -16.66 -16.70 -16.07
C THR A 56 -18.01 -16.11 -16.46
N GLY A 57 -17.97 -14.95 -17.13
CA GLY A 57 -19.16 -14.14 -17.40
C GLY A 57 -19.70 -13.42 -16.17
N VAL A 58 -18.94 -13.35 -15.06
CA VAL A 58 -19.21 -12.54 -13.87
C VAL A 58 -18.55 -11.18 -14.08
N GLU A 59 -19.32 -10.10 -13.99
CA GLU A 59 -18.79 -8.75 -14.14
C GLU A 59 -17.96 -8.35 -12.91
N VAL A 60 -16.75 -7.82 -13.15
CA VAL A 60 -15.91 -7.26 -12.10
C VAL A 60 -15.58 -5.81 -12.42
N ASN A 61 -16.09 -4.90 -11.62
CA ASN A 61 -15.82 -3.46 -11.72
C ASN A 61 -14.77 -3.06 -10.70
N VAL A 62 -13.60 -2.60 -11.15
CA VAL A 62 -12.52 -2.11 -10.29
C VAL A 62 -12.51 -0.60 -10.30
N VAL A 63 -12.62 0.00 -9.12
CA VAL A 63 -12.48 1.44 -8.93
C VAL A 63 -11.28 1.68 -8.03
N THR A 64 -10.29 2.43 -8.52
CA THR A 64 -9.09 2.78 -7.75
C THR A 64 -9.28 4.15 -7.10
N ALA A 65 -9.13 4.21 -5.78
CA ALA A 65 -9.11 5.47 -5.07
C ALA A 65 -7.82 6.24 -5.35
N ALA A 66 -7.91 7.56 -5.45
CA ALA A 66 -6.72 8.40 -5.59
C ALA A 66 -5.84 8.31 -4.33
N SER A 67 -4.53 8.48 -4.51
CA SER A 67 -3.56 8.45 -3.41
C SER A 67 -3.97 9.37 -2.26
N GLY A 68 -3.86 8.89 -1.02
CA GLY A 68 -4.23 9.63 0.19
C GLY A 68 -5.74 9.84 0.43
N THR A 69 -6.62 9.30 -0.43
CA THR A 69 -8.08 9.54 -0.32
C THR A 69 -8.92 8.30 -0.02
N TYR A 70 -8.29 7.14 0.18
CA TYR A 70 -9.01 5.88 0.25
C TYR A 70 -10.13 5.85 1.30
N GLU A 71 -9.85 6.23 2.55
CA GLU A 71 -10.85 6.23 3.64
C GLU A 71 -12.05 7.15 3.35
N SER A 72 -11.80 8.35 2.80
CA SER A 72 -12.87 9.27 2.43
C SER A 72 -13.69 8.74 1.26
N THR A 73 -13.04 8.10 0.29
CA THR A 73 -13.67 7.45 -0.85
C THR A 73 -14.53 6.28 -0.39
N LEU A 74 -13.98 5.39 0.47
CA LEU A 74 -14.72 4.25 1.02
C LEU A 74 -15.99 4.69 1.75
N LYS A 75 -15.90 5.72 2.61
CA LYS A 75 -17.07 6.29 3.28
C LYS A 75 -18.13 6.80 2.30
N ALA A 76 -17.69 7.45 1.22
CA ALA A 76 -18.61 7.97 0.21
C ALA A 76 -19.24 6.84 -0.62
N GLU A 77 -18.47 5.81 -1.00
CA GLU A 77 -18.98 4.67 -1.75
C GLU A 77 -19.93 3.80 -0.94
N MET A 78 -19.64 3.56 0.34
CA MET A 78 -20.51 2.80 1.26
C MET A 78 -21.84 3.51 1.58
N ALA A 79 -21.99 4.79 1.24
CA ALA A 79 -23.22 5.55 1.40
C ALA A 79 -24.14 5.54 0.16
N LYS A 80 -23.74 4.87 -0.93
CA LYS A 80 -24.52 4.76 -2.17
C LYS A 80 -25.46 3.56 -2.16
N ASP A 81 -26.32 3.45 -3.17
CA ASP A 81 -27.16 2.26 -3.39
C ASP A 81 -26.35 1.09 -3.96
N ASP A 82 -25.35 1.39 -4.80
CA ASP A 82 -24.38 0.43 -5.34
C ASP A 82 -23.09 0.57 -4.52
N VAL A 83 -22.84 -0.41 -3.65
CA VAL A 83 -21.75 -0.38 -2.67
C VAL A 83 -20.62 -1.34 -3.07
N PRO A 84 -19.36 -1.06 -2.73
CA PRO A 84 -18.28 -2.02 -2.91
C PRO A 84 -18.59 -3.36 -2.24
N THR A 85 -18.45 -4.45 -2.98
CA THR A 85 -18.56 -5.82 -2.46
C THR A 85 -17.22 -6.30 -1.90
N LEU A 86 -16.12 -5.79 -2.48
CA LEU A 86 -14.74 -6.00 -2.06
C LEU A 86 -14.10 -4.64 -1.74
N PHE A 87 -13.52 -4.50 -0.57
CA PHE A 87 -12.86 -3.28 -0.12
C PHE A 87 -11.68 -3.59 0.79
N HIS A 88 -10.89 -2.58 1.14
CA HIS A 88 -9.75 -2.72 2.04
C HIS A 88 -10.00 -2.11 3.40
N VAL A 89 -9.38 -2.72 4.41
CA VAL A 89 -9.33 -2.21 5.78
C VAL A 89 -7.87 -2.08 6.20
N ASN A 90 -7.52 -0.93 6.78
CA ASN A 90 -6.18 -0.66 7.29
C ASN A 90 -6.03 -1.23 8.71
N GLY A 91 -5.68 -2.51 8.80
CA GLY A 91 -5.37 -3.18 10.05
C GLY A 91 -6.47 -3.16 11.12
N PRO A 92 -6.12 -3.40 12.40
CA PRO A 92 -7.07 -3.45 13.51
C PRO A 92 -7.83 -2.14 13.75
N VAL A 93 -7.17 -0.99 13.55
CA VAL A 93 -7.81 0.33 13.75
C VAL A 93 -8.88 0.58 12.69
N GLY A 94 -8.56 0.30 11.42
CA GLY A 94 -9.57 0.36 10.35
C GLY A 94 -10.69 -0.66 10.57
N LEU A 95 -10.36 -1.87 11.05
CA LEU A 95 -11.37 -2.88 11.36
C LEU A 95 -12.35 -2.39 12.45
N ALA A 96 -11.89 -1.68 13.46
CA ALA A 96 -12.76 -1.13 14.49
C ALA A 96 -13.89 -0.22 13.89
N THR A 97 -13.59 0.48 12.80
CA THR A 97 -14.55 1.31 12.06
C THR A 97 -15.46 0.49 11.14
N TRP A 98 -14.91 -0.53 10.46
CA TRP A 98 -15.57 -1.20 9.34
C TRP A 98 -16.07 -2.62 9.63
N LYS A 99 -15.83 -3.19 10.81
CA LYS A 99 -16.23 -4.57 11.16
C LYS A 99 -17.70 -4.89 10.93
N ASP A 100 -18.58 -3.90 11.12
CA ASP A 100 -20.02 -4.05 10.89
C ASP A 100 -20.41 -4.18 9.40
N TYR A 101 -19.45 -3.96 8.50
CA TYR A 101 -19.58 -4.17 7.06
C TYR A 101 -18.88 -5.44 6.59
N CYS A 102 -18.00 -6.05 7.39
CA CYS A 102 -17.21 -7.21 6.99
C CYS A 102 -17.98 -8.53 7.14
N SER A 103 -17.90 -9.38 6.11
CA SER A 103 -18.34 -10.78 6.17
C SER A 103 -17.33 -11.63 6.93
N ASP A 104 -17.80 -12.69 7.57
CA ASP A 104 -16.90 -13.73 8.08
C ASP A 104 -16.29 -14.54 6.92
N LEU A 105 -14.97 -14.59 6.89
CA LEU A 105 -14.16 -15.26 5.88
C LEU A 105 -13.58 -16.60 6.34
N THR A 106 -13.92 -17.08 7.56
CA THR A 106 -13.35 -18.29 8.18
C THR A 106 -13.44 -19.51 7.30
N ASP A 107 -14.53 -19.65 6.53
CA ASP A 107 -14.76 -20.79 5.64
C ASP A 107 -14.29 -20.58 4.19
N THR A 108 -13.68 -19.42 3.88
CA THR A 108 -13.22 -19.07 2.52
C THR A 108 -11.86 -19.69 2.19
N ASP A 109 -11.60 -19.88 0.89
CA ASP A 109 -10.30 -20.36 0.42
C ASP A 109 -9.20 -19.35 0.66
N ILE A 110 -9.47 -18.03 0.54
CA ILE A 110 -8.48 -16.99 0.80
C ILE A 110 -7.95 -17.00 2.25
N TYR A 111 -8.77 -17.40 3.23
CA TYR A 111 -8.29 -17.57 4.61
C TYR A 111 -7.54 -18.89 4.79
N LYS A 112 -8.08 -19.99 4.26
CA LYS A 112 -7.46 -21.33 4.41
C LYS A 112 -6.08 -21.43 3.77
N GLU A 113 -5.83 -20.63 2.73
CA GLU A 113 -4.57 -20.60 2.01
C GLU A 113 -3.56 -19.59 2.55
N LEU A 114 -3.85 -18.89 3.66
CA LEU A 114 -2.86 -18.01 4.27
C LEU A 114 -1.64 -18.79 4.77
N LYS A 115 -0.44 -18.24 4.55
CA LYS A 115 0.84 -18.76 5.04
C LYS A 115 0.96 -18.70 6.57
N SER A 116 0.26 -17.75 7.22
CA SER A 116 0.19 -17.57 8.66
C SER A 116 -1.14 -16.92 9.05
N GLU A 117 -1.65 -17.28 10.23
CA GLU A 117 -2.82 -16.60 10.82
C GLU A 117 -2.55 -15.13 11.17
N ASP A 118 -1.30 -14.70 11.25
CA ASP A 118 -0.91 -13.30 11.47
C ASP A 118 -1.35 -12.40 10.31
N PHE A 119 -1.64 -12.97 9.15
CA PHE A 119 -2.17 -12.26 7.98
C PHE A 119 -3.71 -12.14 7.97
N ALA A 120 -4.38 -12.50 9.07
CA ALA A 120 -5.81 -12.37 9.21
C ALA A 120 -6.19 -11.29 10.24
N LEU A 121 -7.19 -10.49 9.92
CA LEU A 121 -7.85 -9.62 10.89
C LEU A 121 -9.00 -10.38 11.53
N LYS A 122 -8.97 -10.52 12.85
CA LYS A 122 -9.95 -11.30 13.61
C LYS A 122 -10.71 -10.43 14.63
N GLU A 123 -12.00 -10.74 14.78
CA GLU A 123 -12.82 -10.26 15.90
C GLU A 123 -13.42 -11.49 16.60
N GLY A 124 -12.89 -11.86 17.74
CA GLY A 124 -13.20 -13.13 18.40
C GLY A 124 -12.75 -14.33 17.58
N GLU A 125 -13.70 -15.16 17.13
CA GLU A 125 -13.42 -16.33 16.29
C GLU A 125 -13.64 -16.03 14.77
N GLU A 126 -14.25 -14.89 14.42
CA GLU A 126 -14.52 -14.50 13.03
C GLU A 126 -13.28 -13.90 12.38
N VAL A 127 -13.05 -14.26 11.11
CA VAL A 127 -12.03 -13.66 10.24
C VAL A 127 -12.71 -12.61 9.36
N LEU A 128 -12.44 -11.35 9.60
CA LEU A 128 -13.12 -10.23 8.94
C LEU A 128 -12.29 -9.60 7.81
N GLY A 129 -11.02 -9.96 7.70
CA GLY A 129 -10.16 -9.53 6.61
C GLY A 129 -8.93 -10.39 6.47
N VAL A 130 -8.37 -10.45 5.25
CA VAL A 130 -7.12 -11.16 4.96
C VAL A 130 -6.15 -10.25 4.22
N ALA A 131 -4.89 -10.22 4.69
CA ALA A 131 -3.81 -9.55 3.99
C ALA A 131 -3.49 -10.30 2.70
N PHE A 132 -3.24 -9.58 1.61
CA PHE A 132 -2.91 -10.20 0.33
C PHE A 132 -1.45 -10.03 -0.09
N ALA A 133 -0.74 -9.07 0.53
CA ALA A 133 0.65 -8.79 0.23
C ALA A 133 1.44 -8.45 1.48
N VAL A 134 2.73 -8.81 1.48
CA VAL A 134 3.76 -8.29 2.37
C VAL A 134 4.62 -7.33 1.58
N GLU A 135 4.89 -6.17 2.13
CA GLU A 135 5.68 -5.15 1.48
C GLU A 135 6.84 -4.69 2.35
N THR A 136 7.86 -4.16 1.71
CA THR A 136 9.07 -3.70 2.39
C THR A 136 9.44 -2.32 1.90
N TYR A 137 9.86 -1.43 2.82
CA TYR A 137 10.38 -0.13 2.48
C TYR A 137 11.65 0.21 3.26
N GLY A 138 12.36 1.18 2.72
CA GLY A 138 13.60 1.70 3.26
C GLY A 138 14.04 2.95 2.50
N ILE A 139 15.33 3.07 2.29
CA ILE A 139 15.93 4.07 1.41
C ILE A 139 16.40 3.33 0.15
N ILE A 140 15.70 3.52 -0.95
CA ILE A 140 16.15 3.07 -2.27
C ILE A 140 17.36 3.91 -2.67
N TYR A 141 18.40 3.31 -3.24
CA TYR A 141 19.55 4.07 -3.69
C TYR A 141 20.04 3.62 -5.07
N ASN A 142 20.60 4.59 -5.80
CA ASN A 142 21.22 4.36 -7.10
C ASN A 142 22.68 3.96 -6.90
N LYS A 143 22.98 2.65 -7.14
CA LYS A 143 24.32 2.09 -6.97
C LYS A 143 25.34 2.72 -7.90
N ALA A 144 24.97 3.07 -9.15
CA ALA A 144 25.88 3.71 -10.09
C ALA A 144 26.34 5.07 -9.55
N LEU A 145 25.41 5.94 -9.16
CA LEU A 145 25.73 7.25 -8.58
C LEU A 145 26.50 7.13 -7.27
N LEU A 146 26.16 6.18 -6.40
CA LEU A 146 26.89 5.96 -5.16
C LEU A 146 28.31 5.45 -5.42
N ASN A 147 28.52 4.60 -6.43
CA ASN A 147 29.84 4.16 -6.85
C ASN A 147 30.66 5.29 -7.47
N ASP A 148 30.04 6.16 -8.27
CA ASP A 148 30.70 7.37 -8.80
C ASP A 148 31.15 8.29 -7.66
N TYR A 149 30.31 8.48 -6.63
CA TYR A 149 30.69 9.22 -5.42
C TYR A 149 31.87 8.56 -4.69
N ILE A 150 31.81 7.23 -4.46
CA ILE A 150 32.88 6.47 -3.79
C ILE A 150 34.21 6.60 -4.54
N ALA A 151 34.19 6.72 -5.86
CA ALA A 151 35.37 6.90 -6.68
C ALA A 151 35.98 8.32 -6.64
N MET A 152 35.27 9.29 -6.05
CA MET A 152 35.76 10.67 -5.94
C MET A 152 36.84 10.80 -4.87
N ASP A 153 37.77 11.73 -5.07
CA ASP A 153 38.76 12.09 -4.07
C ASP A 153 38.06 12.65 -2.81
N GLY A 154 38.38 12.06 -1.66
CA GLY A 154 37.82 12.47 -0.38
C GLY A 154 36.38 12.02 -0.12
N ALA A 155 35.91 10.96 -0.78
CA ALA A 155 34.71 10.25 -0.39
C ALA A 155 34.85 9.71 1.05
N VAL A 156 33.76 9.76 1.84
CA VAL A 156 33.81 9.40 3.27
C VAL A 156 33.54 7.90 3.52
N ILE A 157 33.26 7.16 2.46
CA ILE A 157 33.11 5.70 2.43
C ILE A 157 33.84 5.10 1.24
N SER A 158 34.17 3.82 1.32
CA SER A 158 34.76 3.02 0.26
C SER A 158 33.85 1.91 -0.25
N ASP A 159 32.74 1.64 0.45
CA ASP A 159 31.74 0.63 0.12
C ASP A 159 30.37 1.01 0.72
N ALA A 160 29.28 0.70 -0.01
CA ALA A 160 27.92 1.01 0.44
C ALA A 160 27.56 0.37 1.78
N SER A 161 28.12 -0.79 2.13
CA SER A 161 27.89 -1.49 3.39
C SER A 161 28.40 -0.73 4.64
N GLU A 162 29.20 0.29 4.45
CA GLU A 162 29.59 1.19 5.55
C GLU A 162 28.44 2.10 6.04
N ILE A 163 27.39 2.26 5.22
CA ILE A 163 26.17 3.01 5.60
C ILE A 163 25.29 2.10 6.48
N ASN A 164 25.64 1.93 7.74
CA ASN A 164 24.99 1.03 8.68
C ASN A 164 24.50 1.74 9.96
N SER A 165 24.38 3.05 9.93
CA SER A 165 23.87 3.86 11.04
C SER A 165 23.44 5.25 10.52
N PHE A 166 22.59 5.94 11.28
CA PHE A 166 22.22 7.33 10.97
C PHE A 166 23.42 8.26 10.85
N ALA A 167 24.39 8.13 11.76
CA ALA A 167 25.58 8.96 11.74
C ALA A 167 26.36 8.80 10.42
N LYS A 168 26.50 7.57 9.92
CA LYS A 168 27.20 7.32 8.65
C LYS A 168 26.34 7.72 7.45
N LEU A 169 25.02 7.45 7.47
CA LEU A 169 24.10 7.92 6.43
C LEU A 169 24.16 9.44 6.29
N LYS A 170 24.12 10.15 7.42
CA LYS A 170 24.20 11.62 7.41
C LYS A 170 25.55 12.12 6.88
N GLU A 171 26.66 11.54 7.31
CA GLU A 171 28.00 11.91 6.83
C GLU A 171 28.10 11.74 5.30
N VAL A 172 27.58 10.65 4.77
CA VAL A 172 27.59 10.36 3.33
C VAL A 172 26.66 11.31 2.58
N ALA A 173 25.44 11.51 3.07
CA ALA A 173 24.47 12.40 2.41
C ALA A 173 24.92 13.86 2.39
N ASP A 174 25.43 14.39 3.52
CA ASP A 174 26.00 15.76 3.61
C ASP A 174 27.14 15.93 2.58
N ASP A 175 28.04 14.93 2.46
CA ASP A 175 29.19 15.02 1.53
C ASP A 175 28.74 14.90 0.07
N ILE A 176 27.78 14.01 -0.24
CA ILE A 176 27.14 13.92 -1.56
C ILE A 176 26.46 15.25 -1.92
N GLN A 177 25.68 15.82 -1.00
CA GLN A 177 25.01 17.10 -1.22
C GLN A 177 26.02 18.24 -1.49
N ALA A 178 27.16 18.24 -0.79
CA ALA A 178 28.22 19.20 -1.03
C ALA A 178 28.91 19.03 -2.39
N LYS A 179 28.94 17.80 -2.92
CA LYS A 179 29.61 17.41 -4.19
C LYS A 179 28.62 17.22 -5.34
N LYS A 180 27.35 17.56 -5.18
CA LYS A 180 26.28 17.29 -6.15
C LYS A 180 26.56 17.82 -7.56
N ASP A 181 27.17 19.00 -7.66
CA ASP A 181 27.50 19.60 -8.95
C ASP A 181 28.59 18.78 -9.69
N ASP A 182 29.55 18.21 -8.97
CA ASP A 182 30.60 17.34 -9.53
C ASP A 182 30.04 15.97 -9.92
N LEU A 183 29.01 15.48 -9.23
CA LEU A 183 28.27 14.25 -9.53
C LEU A 183 27.24 14.45 -10.65
N GLY A 184 26.90 15.69 -10.99
CA GLY A 184 25.88 16.01 -11.99
C GLY A 184 24.45 15.71 -11.53
N ILE A 185 24.20 15.71 -10.22
CA ILE A 185 22.88 15.46 -9.60
C ILE A 185 22.28 16.77 -9.02
N VAL A 186 21.02 16.71 -8.64
CA VAL A 186 20.28 17.85 -8.07
C VAL A 186 20.36 17.85 -6.54
N GLY A 187 20.35 16.70 -5.90
CA GLY A 187 20.44 16.55 -4.46
C GLY A 187 20.81 15.14 -4.04
N ALA A 188 21.20 14.94 -2.77
CA ALA A 188 21.48 13.61 -2.25
C ALA A 188 20.21 12.77 -2.17
N PHE A 189 19.10 13.33 -1.67
CA PHE A 189 17.79 12.69 -1.61
C PHE A 189 16.85 13.28 -2.66
N ALA A 190 16.04 12.43 -3.29
CA ALA A 190 14.83 12.85 -3.99
C ALA A 190 13.92 13.60 -3.03
N SER A 191 13.14 14.56 -3.54
CA SER A 191 12.32 15.46 -2.74
C SER A 191 11.39 14.71 -1.79
N THR A 192 11.16 15.32 -0.61
CA THR A 192 10.24 14.74 0.36
C THR A 192 8.79 14.74 -0.12
N GLY A 193 8.40 15.65 -1.04
CA GLY A 193 7.05 15.68 -1.60
C GLY A 193 5.97 15.57 -0.51
N MET A 194 5.49 16.70 0.01
CA MET A 194 4.58 16.72 1.17
C MET A 194 3.23 17.34 0.83
N ASP A 195 2.79 17.23 -0.42
CA ASP A 195 1.39 17.46 -0.70
C ASP A 195 0.52 16.39 0.00
N SER A 196 -0.77 16.63 0.15
CA SER A 196 -1.68 15.76 0.91
C SER A 196 -1.84 14.36 0.33
N SER A 197 -1.43 14.13 -0.93
CA SER A 197 -1.44 12.80 -1.56
C SER A 197 -0.18 11.98 -1.28
N SER A 198 0.91 12.63 -0.79
CA SER A 198 2.26 12.06 -0.78
C SER A 198 2.95 12.08 0.58
N ASP A 199 2.42 12.84 1.54
CA ASP A 199 2.96 13.02 2.89
C ASP A 199 2.93 11.74 3.75
N TRP A 200 2.20 10.70 3.31
CA TRP A 200 2.14 9.39 3.95
C TRP A 200 3.52 8.75 4.16
N ARG A 201 4.48 9.04 3.27
CA ARG A 201 5.86 8.54 3.41
C ARG A 201 6.52 9.01 4.71
N PHE A 202 6.12 10.16 5.22
CA PHE A 202 6.71 10.77 6.43
C PHE A 202 5.81 10.64 7.64
N LYS A 203 4.52 10.99 7.54
CA LYS A 203 3.56 10.91 8.65
C LYS A 203 3.19 9.47 9.06
N THR A 204 3.43 8.49 8.16
CA THR A 204 3.15 7.06 8.40
C THR A 204 4.42 6.23 8.39
N HIS A 205 5.10 6.14 7.22
CA HIS A 205 6.25 5.24 7.04
C HIS A 205 7.46 5.68 7.85
N LEU A 206 7.85 6.95 7.80
CA LEU A 206 8.96 7.43 8.62
C LEU A 206 8.58 7.49 10.11
N ALA A 207 7.33 7.89 10.44
CA ALA A 207 6.79 7.88 11.80
C ALA A 207 6.74 6.48 12.43
N ASN A 208 6.73 5.43 11.62
CA ASN A 208 6.81 4.04 12.09
C ASN A 208 8.04 3.78 12.96
N LEU A 209 9.20 4.35 12.61
CA LEU A 209 10.47 4.08 13.28
C LEU A 209 10.43 4.51 14.77
N PRO A 210 10.12 5.78 15.12
CA PRO A 210 10.03 6.18 16.52
C PRO A 210 8.97 5.41 17.31
N ILE A 211 7.84 5.01 16.67
CA ILE A 211 6.81 4.18 17.29
C ILE A 211 7.34 2.77 17.56
N TYR A 212 7.94 2.13 16.57
CA TYR A 212 8.52 0.80 16.68
C TYR A 212 9.54 0.72 17.83
N TYR A 213 10.48 1.65 17.88
CA TYR A 213 11.49 1.65 18.93
C TYR A 213 10.92 1.93 20.32
N GLU A 214 9.89 2.78 20.43
CA GLU A 214 9.19 2.97 21.69
C GLU A 214 8.47 1.68 22.13
N TYR A 215 7.80 0.99 21.21
CA TYR A 215 7.15 -0.28 21.49
C TYR A 215 8.14 -1.36 21.92
N GLN A 216 9.29 -1.45 21.26
CA GLN A 216 10.35 -2.39 21.65
C GLN A 216 10.89 -2.06 23.06
N ALA A 217 11.17 -0.79 23.34
CA ALA A 217 11.70 -0.36 24.64
C ALA A 217 10.72 -0.61 25.79
N ASP A 218 9.41 -0.44 25.52
CA ASP A 218 8.36 -0.66 26.52
C ASP A 218 7.85 -2.11 26.58
N GLY A 219 8.24 -2.98 25.61
CA GLY A 219 7.77 -4.37 25.52
C GLY A 219 6.28 -4.49 25.21
N ILE A 220 5.75 -3.58 24.36
CA ILE A 220 4.33 -3.53 23.99
C ILE A 220 4.17 -3.62 22.47
N GLY A 221 2.97 -3.90 21.98
CA GLY A 221 2.63 -3.92 20.56
C GLY A 221 1.61 -2.85 20.15
N THR A 222 1.02 -2.15 21.13
CA THR A 222 0.05 -1.06 20.91
C THR A 222 -0.06 -0.22 22.19
N THR A 223 -0.55 1.02 22.05
CA THR A 223 -0.79 1.91 23.19
C THR A 223 -1.90 2.91 22.88
N ASP A 224 -2.64 3.32 23.93
CA ASP A 224 -3.60 4.43 23.84
C ASP A 224 -2.92 5.81 24.01
N ALA A 225 -1.66 5.83 24.45
CA ALA A 225 -0.93 7.08 24.71
C ALA A 225 0.57 6.83 24.46
N ILE A 226 1.04 7.27 23.32
CA ILE A 226 2.46 7.22 22.97
C ILE A 226 3.23 8.30 23.75
N LYS A 227 4.47 8.01 24.14
CA LYS A 227 5.31 8.94 24.95
C LYS A 227 6.11 9.90 24.07
N GLY A 228 6.39 9.49 22.82
CA GLY A 228 7.26 10.25 21.93
C GLY A 228 8.74 10.18 22.30
N THR A 229 9.18 9.06 22.88
CA THR A 229 10.54 8.84 23.35
C THR A 229 11.60 9.08 22.29
N TYR A 230 11.31 8.71 21.03
CA TYR A 230 12.24 8.79 19.90
C TYR A 230 11.91 9.90 18.91
N LEU A 231 11.16 10.95 19.32
CA LEU A 231 10.82 12.06 18.41
C LEU A 231 12.01 12.95 18.03
N ASP A 232 13.07 13.00 18.85
CA ASP A 232 14.30 13.70 18.47
C ASP A 232 15.09 12.90 17.42
N ASN A 233 14.99 11.56 17.43
CA ASN A 233 15.51 10.67 16.39
C ASN A 233 14.73 10.82 15.08
N TYR A 234 13.41 10.91 15.17
CA TYR A 234 12.54 11.21 14.03
C TYR A 234 12.87 12.56 13.39
N LYS A 235 13.10 13.58 14.23
CA LYS A 235 13.51 14.90 13.77
C LYS A 235 14.79 14.86 12.92
N GLN A 236 15.82 14.19 13.42
CA GLN A 236 17.14 14.26 12.76
C GLN A 236 17.15 13.60 11.38
N ILE A 237 16.41 12.47 11.17
CA ILE A 237 16.29 11.86 9.85
C ILE A 237 15.38 12.68 8.93
N PHE A 238 14.31 13.28 9.46
CA PHE A 238 13.46 14.17 8.69
C PHE A 238 14.20 15.43 8.27
N ASP A 239 15.00 16.05 9.18
CA ASP A 239 15.88 17.19 8.85
C ASP A 239 16.82 16.84 7.70
N LEU A 240 17.46 15.66 7.74
CA LEU A 240 18.36 15.20 6.69
C LEU A 240 17.65 15.15 5.32
N TYR A 241 16.42 14.61 5.29
CA TYR A 241 15.65 14.51 4.07
C TYR A 241 15.22 15.86 3.48
N ILE A 242 15.03 16.89 4.30
CA ILE A 242 14.66 18.22 3.82
C ILE A 242 15.84 19.11 3.52
N THR A 243 17.02 18.89 4.14
CA THR A 243 18.23 19.69 3.91
C THR A 243 19.05 19.21 2.72
N ASP A 244 19.16 17.90 2.53
CA ASP A 244 20.02 17.28 1.51
C ASP A 244 19.19 16.77 0.32
N SER A 245 18.24 17.59 -0.10
CA SER A 245 17.18 17.25 -1.05
C SER A 245 17.39 17.90 -2.41
N THR A 246 16.73 17.35 -3.41
CA THR A 246 16.54 17.96 -4.73
C THR A 246 15.64 19.20 -4.70
N CYS A 247 14.81 19.37 -3.66
CA CYS A 247 13.77 20.38 -3.57
C CYS A 247 14.01 21.39 -2.44
N ASP A 248 13.78 22.67 -2.71
CA ASP A 248 13.71 23.70 -1.67
C ASP A 248 12.52 23.41 -0.71
N PRO A 249 12.74 23.36 0.61
CA PRO A 249 11.67 23.11 1.58
C PRO A 249 10.43 24.01 1.44
N ALA A 250 10.59 25.24 0.94
CA ALA A 250 9.46 26.14 0.70
C ALA A 250 8.47 25.65 -0.36
N LEU A 251 8.88 24.70 -1.21
CA LEU A 251 8.07 24.15 -2.30
C LEU A 251 7.42 22.79 -1.97
N LEU A 252 7.67 22.22 -0.81
CA LEU A 252 7.27 20.84 -0.47
C LEU A 252 5.76 20.62 -0.50
N SER A 253 4.94 21.64 -0.20
CA SER A 253 3.47 21.53 -0.27
C SER A 253 2.93 21.36 -1.70
N SER A 254 3.73 21.63 -2.72
CA SER A 254 3.38 21.45 -4.13
C SER A 254 4.14 20.32 -4.82
N LYS A 255 5.00 19.61 -4.09
CA LYS A 255 5.73 18.44 -4.57
C LYS A 255 5.01 17.16 -4.21
N THR A 256 4.83 16.29 -5.20
CA THR A 256 4.16 14.99 -5.07
C THR A 256 5.14 13.83 -4.90
N GLY A 257 4.61 12.64 -4.60
CA GLY A 257 5.37 11.39 -4.63
C GLY A 257 5.85 11.03 -6.03
N GLU A 258 5.04 11.34 -7.05
CA GLU A 258 5.39 11.14 -8.46
C GLU A 258 6.55 12.05 -8.88
N ASP A 259 6.60 13.32 -8.41
CA ASP A 259 7.76 14.20 -8.62
C ASP A 259 9.04 13.55 -8.05
N ALA A 260 8.98 13.03 -6.83
CA ALA A 260 10.12 12.39 -6.17
C ALA A 260 10.55 11.08 -6.88
N ALA A 261 9.59 10.28 -7.32
CA ALA A 261 9.85 9.08 -8.10
C ALA A 261 10.55 9.43 -9.43
N ALA A 262 10.07 10.47 -10.13
CA ALA A 262 10.66 10.94 -11.39
C ALA A 262 12.08 11.49 -11.18
N GLU A 263 12.34 12.28 -10.13
CA GLU A 263 13.67 12.80 -9.80
C GLU A 263 14.68 11.65 -9.59
N PHE A 264 14.28 10.60 -8.85
CA PHE A 264 15.11 9.43 -8.65
C PHE A 264 15.30 8.62 -9.94
N ALA A 265 14.21 8.33 -10.67
CA ALA A 265 14.23 7.55 -11.91
C ALA A 265 15.07 8.19 -13.02
N LEU A 266 15.18 9.52 -13.02
CA LEU A 266 16.03 10.28 -13.95
C LEU A 266 17.48 10.43 -13.48
N GLY A 267 17.87 9.84 -12.33
CA GLY A 267 19.20 9.93 -11.78
C GLY A 267 19.56 11.30 -11.20
N GLU A 268 18.57 12.09 -10.79
CA GLU A 268 18.77 13.41 -10.18
C GLU A 268 19.12 13.34 -8.70
N ALA A 269 18.95 12.17 -8.06
CA ALA A 269 19.25 11.90 -6.66
C ALA A 269 19.88 10.54 -6.45
N VAL A 270 20.71 10.41 -5.39
CA VAL A 270 21.29 9.11 -5.00
C VAL A 270 20.33 8.29 -4.18
N PHE A 271 19.54 8.93 -3.29
CA PHE A 271 18.67 8.28 -2.31
C PHE A 271 17.19 8.65 -2.50
N TYR A 272 16.30 7.68 -2.28
CA TYR A 272 14.86 7.86 -2.35
C TYR A 272 14.15 7.02 -1.28
N GLN A 273 13.55 7.64 -0.27
CA GLN A 273 12.76 6.89 0.72
C GLN A 273 11.44 6.43 0.11
N ASN A 274 11.34 5.15 -0.16
CA ASN A 274 10.11 4.49 -0.61
C ASN A 274 10.23 2.96 -0.44
N GLY A 275 9.25 2.20 -0.94
CA GLY A 275 9.19 0.76 -0.81
C GLY A 275 9.29 0.00 -2.12
N THR A 276 9.14 -1.32 -2.02
CA THR A 276 9.23 -2.24 -3.16
C THR A 276 8.19 -1.96 -4.25
N TRP A 277 7.06 -1.36 -3.91
CA TRP A 277 6.01 -0.92 -4.84
C TRP A 277 6.46 0.20 -5.79
N ALA A 278 7.40 1.06 -5.36
CA ALA A 278 7.89 2.17 -6.16
C ALA A 278 8.65 1.71 -7.43
N TYR A 279 9.01 0.43 -7.53
CA TYR A 279 9.68 -0.10 -8.72
C TYR A 279 8.87 0.14 -9.99
N ASN A 280 7.56 0.05 -9.94
CA ASN A 280 6.70 0.30 -11.11
C ASN A 280 6.77 1.76 -11.59
N ASP A 281 7.05 2.72 -10.70
CA ASP A 281 7.17 4.14 -11.04
C ASP A 281 8.58 4.51 -11.54
N ILE A 282 9.60 3.70 -11.20
CA ILE A 282 11.00 4.01 -11.51
C ILE A 282 11.63 3.15 -12.60
N LYS A 283 11.07 1.96 -12.89
CA LYS A 283 11.58 1.05 -13.92
C LYS A 283 11.48 1.68 -15.33
N ASP A 284 12.26 1.14 -16.26
CA ASP A 284 12.30 1.57 -17.66
C ASP A 284 12.70 3.05 -17.88
N ASN A 285 13.46 3.63 -16.93
CA ASN A 285 14.00 4.99 -16.98
C ASN A 285 15.55 4.97 -17.02
N GLU A 286 16.19 6.06 -16.55
CA GLU A 286 17.66 6.21 -16.62
C GLU A 286 18.40 5.32 -15.59
N VAL A 287 17.75 4.98 -14.45
CA VAL A 287 18.33 4.09 -13.44
C VAL A 287 18.05 2.64 -13.83
N ALA A 288 19.10 1.88 -14.14
CA ALA A 288 18.96 0.48 -14.50
C ALA A 288 18.62 -0.41 -13.30
N ASP A 289 17.95 -1.55 -13.55
CA ASP A 289 17.52 -2.49 -12.50
C ASP A 289 18.69 -3.00 -11.65
N GLU A 290 19.86 -3.28 -12.26
CA GLU A 290 21.08 -3.69 -11.57
C GLU A 290 21.65 -2.62 -10.65
N ASP A 291 21.32 -1.35 -10.89
CA ASP A 291 21.76 -0.21 -10.09
C ASP A 291 20.82 0.13 -8.95
N LEU A 292 19.70 -0.58 -8.79
CA LEU A 292 18.81 -0.42 -7.66
C LEU A 292 19.30 -1.18 -6.42
N GLY A 293 19.34 -0.49 -5.28
CA GLY A 293 19.63 -1.05 -3.97
C GLY A 293 18.68 -0.50 -2.90
N MET A 294 18.67 -1.12 -1.72
CA MET A 294 17.91 -0.64 -0.57
C MET A 294 18.78 -0.61 0.68
N LEU A 295 18.59 0.41 1.52
CA LEU A 295 19.17 0.55 2.86
C LEU A 295 18.05 0.66 3.89
N PRO A 296 18.26 0.17 5.14
CA PRO A 296 17.37 0.49 6.25
C PRO A 296 17.29 1.99 6.52
N ILE A 297 16.19 2.43 7.12
CA ILE A 297 16.05 3.81 7.59
C ILE A 297 16.61 3.88 9.01
N TYR A 298 17.84 4.32 9.15
CA TYR A 298 18.50 4.54 10.43
C TYR A 298 18.06 5.86 11.04
N ILE A 299 17.73 5.88 12.33
CA ILE A 299 17.29 7.08 13.05
C ILE A 299 18.18 7.46 14.25
N GLY A 300 19.34 6.83 14.42
CA GLY A 300 20.30 7.13 15.45
C GLY A 300 19.97 6.52 16.81
N VAL A 301 19.39 5.31 16.82
CA VAL A 301 19.17 4.53 18.04
C VAL A 301 20.33 3.57 18.29
N GLU A 302 20.56 3.21 19.56
CA GLU A 302 21.60 2.25 19.92
C GLU A 302 21.28 0.87 19.33
N GLY A 303 22.25 0.24 18.66
CA GLY A 303 22.13 -1.10 18.08
C GLY A 303 21.47 -1.13 16.68
N GLU A 304 21.27 0.02 16.05
CA GLU A 304 20.65 0.10 14.71
C GLU A 304 21.49 -0.52 13.58
N GLU A 305 22.77 -0.81 13.81
CA GLU A 305 23.65 -1.43 12.83
C GLU A 305 23.25 -2.87 12.43
N ASN A 306 22.37 -3.50 13.19
CA ASN A 306 21.76 -4.80 12.85
C ASN A 306 20.28 -4.66 12.42
N GLN A 307 19.81 -3.43 12.25
CA GLN A 307 18.45 -3.15 11.78
C GLN A 307 18.33 -3.52 10.32
N GLY A 308 17.24 -4.20 9.97
CA GLY A 308 16.83 -4.46 8.61
C GLY A 308 15.82 -3.44 8.07
N LEU A 309 15.32 -3.72 6.89
CA LEU A 309 14.28 -2.95 6.22
C LEU A 309 12.95 -3.01 6.98
N CYS A 310 12.09 -2.03 6.77
CA CYS A 310 10.75 -2.00 7.34
C CYS A 310 9.82 -2.94 6.56
N THR A 311 9.32 -4.00 7.19
CA THR A 311 8.54 -5.05 6.52
C THR A 311 7.23 -5.31 7.25
N GLY A 312 6.14 -5.47 6.50
CA GLY A 312 4.82 -5.74 7.07
C GLY A 312 3.70 -5.77 6.05
N THR A 313 2.48 -5.68 6.57
CA THR A 313 1.26 -5.56 5.77
C THR A 313 0.35 -4.51 6.40
N GLU A 314 -0.42 -3.83 5.58
CA GLU A 314 -1.29 -2.75 6.04
C GLU A 314 -2.73 -2.99 5.62
N ASN A 315 -2.96 -3.42 4.38
CA ASN A 315 -4.28 -3.49 3.79
C ASN A 315 -4.77 -4.92 3.67
N TYR A 316 -6.00 -5.12 4.12
CA TYR A 316 -6.65 -6.41 4.19
C TYR A 316 -7.89 -6.40 3.31
N TRP A 317 -8.06 -7.39 2.45
CA TRP A 317 -9.30 -7.62 1.72
C TRP A 317 -10.43 -7.95 2.68
N CYS A 318 -11.51 -7.20 2.59
CA CYS A 318 -12.77 -7.42 3.30
C CYS A 318 -13.90 -7.52 2.30
N ILE A 319 -14.85 -8.45 2.55
CA ILE A 319 -16.05 -8.62 1.73
C ILE A 319 -17.23 -8.00 2.45
N ASN A 320 -18.00 -7.16 1.73
CA ASN A 320 -19.14 -6.44 2.30
C ASN A 320 -20.33 -7.38 2.56
N LYS A 321 -20.63 -7.62 3.84
CA LYS A 321 -21.78 -8.48 4.23
C LYS A 321 -23.15 -7.87 3.94
N ASN A 322 -23.22 -6.58 3.60
CA ASN A 322 -24.47 -5.89 3.27
C ASN A 322 -24.76 -5.86 1.77
N ALA A 323 -23.87 -6.45 0.93
CA ALA A 323 -24.12 -6.67 -0.49
C ALA A 323 -25.15 -7.79 -0.69
N ALA A 324 -25.66 -7.98 -1.92
CA ALA A 324 -26.52 -9.11 -2.25
C ALA A 324 -25.76 -10.45 -2.08
N GLU A 325 -26.49 -11.51 -1.72
CA GLU A 325 -25.86 -12.80 -1.43
C GLU A 325 -25.10 -13.35 -2.66
N GLU A 326 -25.65 -13.16 -3.86
CA GLU A 326 -25.01 -13.51 -5.13
C GLU A 326 -23.74 -12.71 -5.38
N ASP A 327 -23.65 -11.44 -5.00
CA ASP A 327 -22.47 -10.60 -5.16
C ASP A 327 -21.38 -10.94 -4.12
N ILE A 328 -21.78 -11.29 -2.89
CA ILE A 328 -20.87 -11.82 -1.87
C ILE A 328 -20.21 -13.11 -2.35
N GLN A 329 -21.01 -14.03 -2.93
CA GLN A 329 -20.49 -15.28 -3.46
C GLN A 329 -19.59 -15.05 -4.68
N ALA A 330 -20.00 -14.20 -5.61
CA ALA A 330 -19.19 -13.81 -6.77
C ALA A 330 -17.83 -13.20 -6.34
N THR A 331 -17.82 -12.40 -5.27
CA THR A 331 -16.59 -11.81 -4.72
C THR A 331 -15.68 -12.88 -4.10
N LYS A 332 -16.24 -13.86 -3.38
CA LYS A 332 -15.47 -15.00 -2.85
C LYS A 332 -14.86 -15.84 -3.97
N ASP A 333 -15.64 -16.12 -5.00
CA ASP A 333 -15.18 -16.90 -6.16
C ASP A 333 -14.11 -16.15 -6.96
N PHE A 334 -14.25 -14.84 -7.13
CA PHE A 334 -13.24 -13.98 -7.76
C PHE A 334 -11.92 -14.04 -6.98
N LEU A 335 -11.94 -13.83 -5.67
CA LEU A 335 -10.73 -13.87 -4.86
C LEU A 335 -10.09 -15.26 -4.83
N ALA A 336 -10.88 -16.33 -4.76
CA ALA A 336 -10.39 -17.70 -4.87
C ALA A 336 -9.70 -17.94 -6.23
N TRP A 337 -10.26 -17.45 -7.33
CA TRP A 337 -9.66 -17.53 -8.66
C TRP A 337 -8.36 -16.72 -8.74
N VAL A 338 -8.34 -15.51 -8.17
CA VAL A 338 -7.15 -14.63 -8.16
C VAL A 338 -5.97 -15.33 -7.50
N ILE A 339 -6.17 -16.04 -6.38
CA ILE A 339 -5.06 -16.69 -5.66
C ILE A 339 -4.75 -18.11 -6.16
N SER A 340 -5.58 -18.72 -7.02
CA SER A 340 -5.42 -20.12 -7.43
C SER A 340 -5.13 -20.32 -8.91
N SER A 341 -5.63 -19.45 -9.80
CA SER A 341 -5.35 -19.53 -11.24
C SER A 341 -3.95 -19.05 -11.58
N ASP A 342 -3.35 -19.60 -12.63
CA ASP A 342 -2.05 -19.12 -13.11
C ASP A 342 -2.13 -17.64 -13.51
N THR A 343 -3.22 -17.22 -14.17
CA THR A 343 -3.48 -15.82 -14.55
C THR A 343 -3.49 -14.88 -13.34
N GLY A 344 -4.20 -15.26 -12.26
CA GLY A 344 -4.28 -14.45 -11.05
C GLY A 344 -2.94 -14.38 -10.31
N LYS A 345 -2.22 -15.51 -10.22
CA LYS A 345 -0.89 -15.58 -9.59
C LYS A 345 0.13 -14.72 -10.32
N GLU A 346 0.20 -14.84 -11.66
CA GLU A 346 1.09 -14.03 -12.50
C GLU A 346 0.75 -12.53 -12.37
N ALA A 347 -0.54 -12.18 -12.39
CA ALA A 347 -0.96 -10.79 -12.22
C ALA A 347 -0.53 -10.22 -10.86
N LEU A 348 -0.81 -10.93 -9.74
CA LEU A 348 -0.42 -10.46 -8.40
C LEU A 348 1.08 -10.29 -8.26
N THR A 349 1.89 -11.21 -8.82
CA THR A 349 3.32 -11.29 -8.53
C THR A 349 4.18 -10.63 -9.60
N GLN A 350 3.97 -10.95 -10.89
CA GLN A 350 4.82 -10.45 -11.97
C GLN A 350 4.36 -9.09 -12.51
N GLU A 351 3.02 -8.87 -12.60
CA GLU A 351 2.51 -7.62 -13.16
C GLU A 351 2.37 -6.52 -12.09
N MET A 352 1.89 -6.88 -10.86
CA MET A 352 1.72 -5.94 -9.74
C MET A 352 2.92 -5.90 -8.78
N GLY A 353 3.78 -6.91 -8.79
CA GLY A 353 5.00 -6.96 -7.99
C GLY A 353 4.79 -7.34 -6.52
N PHE A 354 3.67 -7.98 -6.15
CA PHE A 354 3.37 -8.32 -4.76
C PHE A 354 4.08 -9.59 -4.28
N VAL A 355 4.64 -9.53 -3.09
CA VAL A 355 5.00 -10.72 -2.31
C VAL A 355 3.77 -11.18 -1.55
N THR A 356 3.15 -12.28 -1.97
CA THR A 356 1.84 -12.70 -1.50
C THR A 356 1.87 -13.49 -0.19
N THR A 357 0.75 -13.48 0.51
CA THR A 357 0.56 -14.16 1.79
C THR A 357 -0.02 -15.57 1.66
N PHE A 358 -0.21 -16.08 0.42
CA PHE A 358 -0.95 -17.32 0.15
C PHE A 358 -0.04 -18.50 -0.19
N ASN A 359 -0.38 -19.69 0.36
CA ASN A 359 0.32 -20.95 0.09
C ASN A 359 0.16 -21.44 -1.37
N THR A 360 -0.92 -21.04 -2.04
CA THR A 360 -1.16 -21.36 -3.46
C THR A 360 -0.14 -20.72 -4.39
N ILE A 361 0.60 -19.70 -3.92
CA ILE A 361 1.58 -18.94 -4.70
C ILE A 361 2.98 -19.24 -4.13
N GLY A 362 3.69 -20.13 -4.81
CA GLY A 362 5.03 -20.59 -4.41
C GLY A 362 6.15 -19.66 -4.86
N ASP A 363 7.37 -20.05 -4.53
CA ASP A 363 8.59 -19.26 -4.81
C ASP A 363 8.83 -19.05 -6.31
N GLU A 364 8.27 -19.91 -7.17
CA GLU A 364 8.32 -19.76 -8.64
C GLU A 364 7.59 -18.53 -9.17
N TYR A 365 6.71 -17.94 -8.35
CA TYR A 365 5.98 -16.71 -8.64
C TYR A 365 6.58 -15.48 -7.95
N LEU A 366 7.76 -15.57 -7.33
CA LEU A 366 8.39 -14.38 -6.73
C LEU A 366 8.55 -13.27 -7.78
N PRO A 367 8.22 -12.01 -7.43
CA PRO A 367 8.33 -10.89 -8.36
C PRO A 367 9.75 -10.72 -8.90
N ASP A 368 9.89 -10.48 -10.21
CA ASP A 368 11.15 -10.04 -10.80
C ASP A 368 11.36 -8.54 -10.59
N ASN A 369 11.39 -8.17 -9.32
CA ASN A 369 11.55 -6.81 -8.83
C ASN A 369 12.88 -6.73 -8.07
N PRO A 370 13.87 -5.92 -8.51
CA PRO A 370 15.17 -5.82 -7.86
C PRO A 370 15.09 -5.33 -6.41
N LEU A 371 14.07 -4.51 -6.06
CA LEU A 371 13.87 -4.05 -4.67
C LEU A 371 13.35 -5.19 -3.78
N VAL A 372 12.52 -6.09 -4.31
CA VAL A 372 12.12 -7.33 -3.60
C VAL A 372 13.32 -8.24 -3.39
N LYS A 373 14.23 -8.34 -4.36
CA LYS A 373 15.50 -9.09 -4.19
C LYS A 373 16.33 -8.49 -3.05
N CYS A 374 16.49 -7.15 -3.00
CA CYS A 374 17.18 -6.46 -1.91
C CYS A 374 16.54 -6.76 -0.54
N ALA A 375 15.21 -6.76 -0.45
CA ALA A 375 14.50 -7.09 0.79
C ALA A 375 14.76 -8.52 1.26
N ASN A 376 14.78 -9.49 0.33
CA ASN A 376 15.09 -10.89 0.64
C ASN A 376 16.57 -11.07 1.04
N GLU A 377 17.48 -10.36 0.41
CA GLU A 377 18.90 -10.36 0.75
C GLU A 377 19.15 -9.78 2.14
N ASP A 378 18.47 -8.71 2.52
CA ASP A 378 18.52 -8.10 3.85
C ASP A 378 18.11 -9.10 4.95
N ILE A 379 16.99 -9.81 4.75
CA ILE A 379 16.52 -10.87 5.64
C ILE A 379 17.54 -12.02 5.69
N ALA A 380 18.08 -12.45 4.55
CA ALA A 380 19.05 -13.55 4.46
C ALA A 380 20.39 -13.18 5.11
N ALA A 381 20.77 -11.91 5.15
CA ALA A 381 21.93 -11.40 5.87
C ALA A 381 21.76 -11.50 7.42
N GLY A 382 20.54 -11.73 7.89
CA GLY A 382 20.22 -11.89 9.31
C GLY A 382 19.95 -10.57 10.03
N HIS A 383 19.66 -9.50 9.28
CA HIS A 383 19.21 -8.24 9.85
C HIS A 383 17.82 -8.40 10.47
N THR A 384 17.51 -7.58 11.48
CA THR A 384 16.23 -7.62 12.18
C THR A 384 15.24 -6.66 11.49
N PRO A 385 14.20 -7.16 10.81
CA PRO A 385 13.22 -6.30 10.16
C PRO A 385 12.51 -5.39 11.18
N VAL A 386 12.25 -4.15 10.77
CA VAL A 386 11.38 -3.23 11.51
C VAL A 386 9.93 -3.52 11.15
N ALA A 387 9.17 -4.04 12.11
CA ALA A 387 7.76 -4.33 11.88
C ALA A 387 6.93 -3.05 11.66
N TRP A 388 5.90 -3.15 10.83
CA TRP A 388 4.98 -2.05 10.61
C TRP A 388 4.04 -1.85 11.81
N CYS A 389 4.07 -0.65 12.38
CA CYS A 389 3.19 -0.21 13.45
C CYS A 389 1.99 0.61 12.93
N PHE A 390 1.86 0.82 11.61
CA PHE A 390 0.78 1.61 11.02
C PHE A 390 -0.61 1.14 11.47
N PRO A 391 -0.85 -0.20 11.53
CA PRO A 391 -2.14 -0.70 11.95
C PRO A 391 -2.54 -0.36 13.38
N THR A 392 -1.62 0.20 14.17
CA THR A 392 -1.85 0.63 15.56
C THR A 392 -1.92 2.14 15.72
N MET A 393 -1.69 2.92 14.66
CA MET A 393 -1.84 4.38 14.67
C MET A 393 -3.33 4.73 14.84
N PRO A 394 -3.69 5.73 15.67
CA PRO A 394 -5.05 5.86 16.19
C PRO A 394 -6.10 6.21 15.13
N SER A 395 -5.76 7.01 14.12
CA SER A 395 -6.70 7.42 13.07
C SER A 395 -6.01 8.10 11.90
N GLU A 396 -6.72 8.27 10.78
CA GLU A 396 -6.26 9.11 9.67
C GLU A 396 -6.20 10.60 10.07
N GLU A 397 -7.05 11.05 10.98
CA GLU A 397 -7.03 12.42 11.50
C GLU A 397 -5.73 12.71 12.24
N TRP A 398 -5.26 11.77 13.07
CA TRP A 398 -3.95 11.86 13.71
C TRP A 398 -2.82 11.95 12.68
N LYS A 399 -2.81 11.05 11.69
CA LYS A 399 -1.79 11.05 10.62
C LYS A 399 -1.78 12.40 9.89
N ASN A 400 -2.93 12.93 9.53
CA ASN A 400 -3.07 14.22 8.85
C ASN A 400 -2.59 15.39 9.72
N GLY A 401 -2.86 15.35 11.02
CA GLY A 401 -2.37 16.34 11.99
C GLY A 401 -0.84 16.34 12.08
N VAL A 402 -0.23 15.15 12.13
CA VAL A 402 1.24 15.00 12.11
C VAL A 402 1.82 15.47 10.77
N GLY A 403 1.22 15.09 9.63
CA GLY A 403 1.67 15.51 8.30
C GLY A 403 1.64 17.03 8.12
N SER A 404 0.57 17.68 8.57
CA SER A 404 0.46 19.14 8.53
C SER A 404 1.52 19.83 9.38
N ALA A 405 1.76 19.35 10.61
CA ALA A 405 2.79 19.90 11.49
C ALA A 405 4.22 19.70 10.94
N LEU A 406 4.49 18.53 10.30
CA LEU A 406 5.76 18.28 9.62
C LEU A 406 5.98 19.23 8.43
N LEU A 407 4.95 19.49 7.63
CA LEU A 407 5.04 20.42 6.51
C LEU A 407 5.31 21.86 6.99
N GLU A 408 4.58 22.32 8.00
CA GLU A 408 4.79 23.65 8.59
C GLU A 408 6.20 23.77 9.17
N TYR A 409 6.69 22.73 9.85
CA TYR A 409 8.06 22.68 10.35
C TYR A 409 9.08 22.75 9.20
N ALA A 410 8.93 21.94 8.17
CA ALA A 410 9.86 21.91 7.03
C ALA A 410 9.92 23.25 6.28
N GLN A 411 8.79 23.96 6.18
CA GLN A 411 8.69 25.28 5.54
C GLN A 411 9.11 26.45 6.45
N GLY A 412 9.44 26.18 7.71
CA GLY A 412 9.83 27.20 8.69
C GLY A 412 8.67 28.09 9.16
N THR A 413 7.43 27.66 8.97
CA THR A 413 6.21 28.35 9.46
C THR A 413 5.71 27.78 10.79
N GLY A 414 6.16 26.60 11.19
CA GLY A 414 5.96 25.95 12.47
C GLY A 414 7.28 25.54 13.12
N ASP A 415 7.21 24.95 14.30
CA ASP A 415 8.36 24.44 15.04
C ASP A 415 8.20 22.95 15.38
N TRP A 416 9.29 22.31 15.85
CA TRP A 416 9.28 20.89 16.20
C TRP A 416 8.40 20.55 17.41
N ASP A 417 8.14 21.51 18.29
CA ASP A 417 7.25 21.32 19.44
C ASP A 417 5.79 21.16 18.97
N ALA A 418 5.41 21.81 17.88
CA ALA A 418 4.09 21.57 17.23
C ALA A 418 3.99 20.15 16.68
N VAL A 419 5.06 19.61 16.08
CA VAL A 419 5.10 18.19 15.63
C VAL A 419 4.99 17.25 16.82
N LYS A 420 5.73 17.50 17.91
CA LYS A 420 5.62 16.71 19.15
C LYS A 420 4.21 16.71 19.72
N THR A 421 3.56 17.87 19.75
CA THR A 421 2.17 18.01 20.21
C THR A 421 1.20 17.23 19.32
N ALA A 422 1.28 17.39 18.00
CA ALA A 422 0.45 16.66 17.06
C ALA A 422 0.64 15.13 17.21
N PHE A 423 1.88 14.69 17.41
CA PHE A 423 2.23 13.28 17.55
C PHE A 423 1.72 12.70 18.87
N VAL A 424 2.05 13.29 20.01
CA VAL A 424 1.80 12.72 21.36
C VAL A 424 0.39 13.05 21.85
N ASP A 425 0.05 14.33 21.91
CA ASP A 425 -1.27 14.75 22.44
C ASP A 425 -2.38 14.38 21.46
N GLY A 426 -2.12 14.47 20.14
CA GLY A 426 -3.03 14.03 19.10
C GLY A 426 -3.32 12.53 19.19
N TRP A 427 -2.29 11.69 19.42
CA TRP A 427 -2.47 10.25 19.62
C TRP A 427 -3.46 9.93 20.74
N ALA A 428 -3.21 10.51 21.91
CA ALA A 428 -4.05 10.28 23.08
C ALA A 428 -5.49 10.80 22.88
N ALA A 429 -5.64 11.93 22.20
CA ALA A 429 -6.94 12.52 21.91
C ALA A 429 -7.77 11.62 20.96
N GLU A 430 -7.16 11.12 19.87
CA GLU A 430 -7.83 10.25 18.92
C GLU A 430 -8.19 8.89 19.53
N CYS A 431 -7.30 8.28 20.31
CA CYS A 431 -7.62 7.05 21.03
C CYS A 431 -8.76 7.23 22.04
N ALA A 432 -8.91 8.41 22.64
CA ALA A 432 -10.02 8.70 23.53
C ALA A 432 -11.34 8.94 22.77
N ALA A 433 -11.30 9.45 21.54
CA ALA A 433 -12.47 9.73 20.72
C ALA A 433 -13.08 8.46 20.08
N THR A 434 -12.28 7.40 19.91
CA THR A 434 -12.69 6.12 19.29
C THR A 434 -13.20 5.08 20.29
N LYS A 435 -13.15 5.36 21.61
CA LYS A 435 -13.68 4.52 22.70
C LYS A 435 -15.09 4.94 23.10
#